data_c3f75c0d46f6c13360f44ece330a6df2
#
_entry.id   c3f75c0d46f6c13360f44ece330a6df2
#
_cell.length_a   1.000
_cell.length_b   1.000
_cell.length_c   1.000
_cell.angle_alpha   90.00
_cell.angle_beta   90.00
_cell.angle_gamma   90.00
#
_symmetry.space_group_name_H-M   'P 1'
#
loop_
_entity.id
_entity.type
_entity.pdbx_description
1 polymer ?
#
loop_
_entity_poly.entity_id
_entity_poly.type
_entity_poly.pdbx_seq_one_letter_code
_entity_poly.pdbx_strand_id
1 'polypeptide(L)'
;RYQIDAMGRALSGNGIEILQEGNRSDGVVLTLHKGLQQACERILSGAEVNGAIVVMDLADGGLRAVASAPGFDPRNVAESMNNPDSPLVNRAFGAYAVGSTFKLLVAATALEQGVSPEQTYVCSGWLDINGQIFKCNQLAGHGEIDMEQAITHSCNCYFIQLAQQIGAQNLRDMAVRFGFSKADLLADTLQTASGNLPDAQQLETSAELANFG
;
A
#
# COMPACT_ATOMS: atom_id res chain seq x y z
N ARG A 1 -35.16 11.97 -5.01
CA ARG A 1 -34.70 12.24 -6.40
C ARG A 1 -35.18 13.63 -6.80
N TYR A 2 -34.44 14.29 -7.63
CA TYR A 2 -34.81 15.52 -8.33
C TYR A 2 -34.23 15.45 -9.75
N GLN A 3 -34.90 16.13 -10.67
CA GLN A 3 -34.40 16.22 -12.04
C GLN A 3 -33.41 17.38 -12.15
N ILE A 4 -32.34 17.18 -12.89
CA ILE A 4 -31.33 18.19 -13.17
C ILE A 4 -31.25 18.46 -14.67
N ASP A 5 -30.91 19.69 -15.05
CA ASP A 5 -30.56 20.03 -16.43
C ASP A 5 -29.15 19.52 -16.80
N ALA A 6 -28.75 19.69 -18.06
CA ALA A 6 -27.43 19.28 -18.55
C ALA A 6 -26.25 20.01 -17.85
N MET A 7 -26.53 21.05 -17.07
CA MET A 7 -25.55 21.80 -16.27
C MET A 7 -25.60 21.45 -14.78
N GLY A 8 -26.37 20.41 -14.39
CA GLY A 8 -26.47 19.96 -13.01
C GLY A 8 -27.37 20.79 -12.10
N ARG A 9 -28.18 21.72 -12.64
CA ARG A 9 -29.09 22.56 -11.85
C ARG A 9 -30.44 21.86 -11.69
N ALA A 10 -31.00 21.91 -10.48
CA ALA A 10 -32.34 21.36 -10.23
C ALA A 10 -33.40 22.06 -11.09
N LEU A 11 -34.21 21.27 -11.78
CA LEU A 11 -35.30 21.80 -12.58
C LEU A 11 -36.47 22.26 -11.67
N SER A 12 -36.83 23.53 -11.78
CA SER A 12 -37.98 24.08 -11.06
C SER A 12 -39.29 23.49 -11.60
N GLY A 13 -40.16 23.02 -10.71
CA GLY A 13 -41.50 22.54 -11.05
C GLY A 13 -41.72 21.04 -10.97
N ASN A 14 -40.67 20.24 -10.98
CA ASN A 14 -40.77 18.82 -10.65
C ASN A 14 -40.36 18.66 -9.17
N GLY A 15 -41.32 18.36 -8.31
CA GLY A 15 -41.10 18.24 -6.87
C GLY A 15 -39.93 17.30 -6.53
N ILE A 16 -39.32 17.54 -5.38
CA ILE A 16 -38.29 16.62 -4.81
C ILE A 16 -39.04 15.36 -4.37
N GLU A 17 -38.73 14.24 -5.00
CA GLU A 17 -39.19 12.93 -4.52
C GLU A 17 -38.23 12.45 -3.45
N ILE A 18 -38.67 12.41 -2.20
CA ILE A 18 -37.91 11.84 -1.08
C ILE A 18 -38.14 10.31 -1.11
N LEU A 19 -37.15 9.57 -1.56
CA LEU A 19 -37.21 8.10 -1.62
C LEU A 19 -37.01 7.46 -0.24
N GLN A 20 -36.26 8.13 0.62
CA GLN A 20 -35.99 7.70 1.98
C GLN A 20 -35.65 8.93 2.84
N GLU A 21 -36.39 9.13 3.91
CA GLU A 21 -36.03 10.14 4.90
C GLU A 21 -34.89 9.60 5.75
N GLY A 22 -33.76 10.32 5.79
CA GLY A 22 -32.68 10.02 6.71
C GLY A 22 -33.13 10.23 8.14
N ASN A 23 -32.96 9.24 9.00
CA ASN A 23 -33.18 9.41 10.42
C ASN A 23 -32.02 10.23 11.00
N ARG A 24 -32.28 11.47 11.41
CA ARG A 24 -31.25 12.36 11.99
C ARG A 24 -30.70 11.88 13.33
N SER A 25 -31.32 10.87 13.93
CA SER A 25 -30.84 10.23 15.15
C SER A 25 -29.86 9.09 14.88
N ASP A 26 -29.76 8.62 13.63
CA ASP A 26 -28.83 7.56 13.27
C ASP A 26 -27.42 8.16 13.12
N GLY A 27 -26.47 7.59 13.85
CA GLY A 27 -25.06 7.94 13.81
C GLY A 27 -24.24 6.73 13.36
N VAL A 28 -23.09 7.01 12.77
CA VAL A 28 -22.07 5.99 12.46
C VAL A 28 -20.94 6.15 13.44
N VAL A 29 -20.63 5.05 14.15
CA VAL A 29 -19.45 4.98 15.03
C VAL A 29 -18.29 4.45 14.20
N LEU A 30 -17.22 5.24 14.09
CA LEU A 30 -16.00 4.87 13.39
C LEU A 30 -14.94 4.42 14.41
N THR A 31 -14.00 3.60 13.93
CA THR A 31 -12.82 3.20 14.70
C THR A 31 -11.78 4.32 14.80
N LEU A 32 -11.94 5.41 14.05
CA LEU A 32 -11.02 6.54 13.99
C LEU A 32 -10.90 7.26 15.34
N HIS A 33 -9.66 7.54 15.76
CA HIS A 33 -9.36 8.33 16.94
C HIS A 33 -9.06 9.79 16.54
N LYS A 34 -9.93 10.71 16.90
CA LYS A 34 -9.85 12.13 16.48
C LYS A 34 -8.45 12.75 16.70
N GLY A 35 -7.85 12.51 17.86
CA GLY A 35 -6.53 13.10 18.18
C GLY A 35 -5.40 12.56 17.30
N LEU A 36 -5.43 11.24 16.99
CA LEU A 36 -4.46 10.62 16.08
C LEU A 36 -4.67 11.10 14.64
N GLN A 37 -5.92 11.16 14.18
CA GLN A 37 -6.24 11.66 12.85
C GLN A 37 -5.69 13.07 12.64
N GLN A 38 -5.97 13.98 13.56
CA GLN A 38 -5.48 15.36 13.51
C GLN A 38 -3.94 15.45 13.60
N ALA A 39 -3.30 14.56 14.37
CA ALA A 39 -1.84 14.52 14.45
C ALA A 39 -1.24 14.09 13.09
N CYS A 40 -1.78 13.03 12.46
CA CYS A 40 -1.34 12.56 11.15
C CYS A 40 -1.53 13.63 10.06
N GLU A 41 -2.67 14.33 10.06
CA GLU A 41 -2.94 15.42 9.12
C GLU A 41 -1.95 16.58 9.27
N ARG A 42 -1.64 16.98 10.52
CA ARG A 42 -0.62 18.02 10.77
C ARG A 42 0.79 17.61 10.33
N ILE A 43 1.17 16.35 10.55
CA ILE A 43 2.47 15.82 10.12
C ILE A 43 2.59 15.87 8.59
N LEU A 44 1.58 15.37 7.88
CA LEU A 44 1.56 15.40 6.41
C LEU A 44 1.59 16.81 5.84
N SER A 45 0.77 17.71 6.41
CA SER A 45 0.72 19.12 6.00
C SER A 45 2.06 19.83 6.23
N GLY A 46 2.74 19.53 7.34
CA GLY A 46 4.06 20.12 7.65
C GLY A 46 5.21 19.53 6.83
N ALA A 47 5.05 18.34 6.28
CA ALA A 47 6.06 17.68 5.45
C ALA A 47 6.01 18.13 3.98
N GLU A 48 4.95 18.82 3.55
CA GLU A 48 4.73 19.28 2.16
C GLU A 48 4.88 18.16 1.11
N VAL A 49 4.39 16.96 1.44
CA VAL A 49 4.49 15.77 0.59
C VAL A 49 3.12 15.32 0.10
N ASN A 50 3.09 14.70 -1.07
CA ASN A 50 1.94 13.95 -1.55
C ASN A 50 2.04 12.51 -1.00
N GLY A 51 1.21 12.16 -0.02
CA GLY A 51 1.31 10.88 0.66
C GLY A 51 0.15 10.58 1.58
N ALA A 52 0.30 9.51 2.35
CA ALA A 52 -0.70 9.10 3.33
C ALA A 52 -0.05 8.55 4.61
N ILE A 53 -0.75 8.67 5.72
CA ILE A 53 -0.44 7.99 6.98
C ILE A 53 -1.66 7.18 7.40
N VAL A 54 -1.44 5.89 7.65
CA VAL A 54 -2.47 4.97 8.20
C VAL A 54 -1.98 4.46 9.54
N VAL A 55 -2.85 4.54 10.56
CA VAL A 55 -2.59 3.96 11.88
C VAL A 55 -3.64 2.90 12.14
N MET A 56 -3.16 1.66 12.31
CA MET A 56 -4.00 0.49 12.59
C MET A 56 -3.68 -0.05 13.99
N ASP A 57 -4.71 -0.42 14.72
CA ASP A 57 -4.57 -1.13 15.98
C ASP A 57 -4.41 -2.63 15.70
N LEU A 58 -3.33 -3.22 16.20
CA LEU A 58 -3.03 -4.64 15.98
C LEU A 58 -3.96 -5.59 16.76
N ALA A 59 -4.64 -5.09 17.78
CA ALA A 59 -5.53 -5.93 18.62
C ALA A 59 -6.83 -6.29 17.90
N ASP A 60 -7.37 -5.34 17.09
CA ASP A 60 -8.67 -5.51 16.45
C ASP A 60 -8.67 -5.21 14.93
N GLY A 61 -7.52 -4.81 14.37
CA GLY A 61 -7.40 -4.38 12.96
C GLY A 61 -8.08 -3.04 12.67
N GLY A 62 -8.57 -2.34 13.69
CA GLY A 62 -9.30 -1.08 13.53
C GLY A 62 -8.38 0.06 13.07
N LEU A 63 -8.82 0.80 12.04
CA LEU A 63 -8.12 2.00 11.59
C LEU A 63 -8.34 3.12 12.60
N ARG A 64 -7.28 3.60 13.25
CA ARG A 64 -7.32 4.71 14.22
C ARG A 64 -7.06 6.07 13.58
N ALA A 65 -6.32 6.08 12.46
CA ALA A 65 -6.18 7.26 11.61
C ALA A 65 -5.98 6.85 10.15
N VAL A 66 -6.51 7.65 9.23
CA VAL A 66 -6.32 7.53 7.78
C VAL A 66 -6.22 8.95 7.23
N ALA A 67 -4.99 9.45 7.08
CA ALA A 67 -4.72 10.77 6.60
C ALA A 67 -4.11 10.74 5.20
N SER A 68 -4.53 11.64 4.32
CA SER A 68 -4.04 11.79 2.96
C SER A 68 -3.66 13.25 2.69
N ALA A 69 -2.57 13.48 2.00
CA ALA A 69 -2.12 14.80 1.60
C ALA A 69 -1.82 14.86 0.09
N PRO A 70 -2.03 16.02 -0.55
CA PRO A 70 -2.61 17.22 0.05
C PRO A 70 -4.07 17.02 0.46
N GLY A 71 -4.51 17.75 1.47
CA GLY A 71 -5.89 17.79 1.90
C GLY A 71 -6.73 18.79 1.10
N PHE A 72 -8.03 18.81 1.35
CA PHE A 72 -8.96 19.77 0.77
C PHE A 72 -9.94 20.28 1.82
N ASP A 73 -10.56 21.45 1.56
CA ASP A 73 -11.67 21.94 2.39
C ASP A 73 -12.97 21.29 1.92
N PRO A 74 -13.63 20.44 2.74
CA PRO A 74 -14.88 19.79 2.36
C PRO A 74 -16.06 20.78 2.17
N ARG A 75 -15.90 22.03 2.65
CA ARG A 75 -16.89 23.10 2.43
C ARG A 75 -16.70 23.81 1.08
N ASN A 76 -15.54 23.63 0.44
CA ASN A 76 -15.21 24.25 -0.85
C ASN A 76 -14.50 23.26 -1.79
N VAL A 77 -15.14 22.15 -2.08
CA VAL A 77 -14.61 21.06 -2.92
C VAL A 77 -14.31 21.55 -4.35
N ALA A 78 -15.07 22.52 -4.85
CA ALA A 78 -14.94 23.04 -6.22
C ALA A 78 -13.52 23.58 -6.51
N GLU A 79 -12.84 24.20 -5.56
CA GLU A 79 -11.47 24.69 -5.72
C GLU A 79 -10.47 23.55 -5.91
N SER A 80 -10.78 22.36 -5.39
CA SER A 80 -9.91 21.20 -5.45
C SER A 80 -10.07 20.34 -6.70
N MET A 81 -11.17 20.53 -7.47
CA MET A 81 -11.51 19.65 -8.59
C MET A 81 -10.49 19.70 -9.74
N ASN A 82 -9.87 20.85 -9.98
CA ASN A 82 -8.88 21.03 -11.05
C ASN A 82 -7.45 21.21 -10.52
N ASN A 83 -7.23 20.90 -9.25
CA ASN A 83 -5.89 21.02 -8.65
C ASN A 83 -5.00 19.88 -9.17
N PRO A 84 -3.80 20.19 -9.76
CA PRO A 84 -2.89 19.19 -10.31
C PRO A 84 -2.39 18.19 -9.28
N ASP A 85 -2.34 18.55 -8.00
CA ASP A 85 -1.93 17.68 -6.91
C ASP A 85 -3.04 16.72 -6.45
N SER A 86 -4.22 16.77 -7.09
CA SER A 86 -5.33 15.83 -6.87
C SER A 86 -5.68 15.62 -5.38
N PRO A 87 -6.05 16.68 -4.62
CA PRO A 87 -6.29 16.56 -3.17
C PRO A 87 -7.55 15.74 -2.84
N LEU A 88 -8.45 15.51 -3.79
CA LEU A 88 -9.65 14.68 -3.61
C LEU A 88 -9.35 13.18 -3.64
N VAL A 89 -8.14 12.78 -4.07
CA VAL A 89 -7.72 11.38 -4.07
C VAL A 89 -7.26 10.98 -2.68
N ASN A 90 -7.92 9.98 -2.09
CA ASN A 90 -7.42 9.40 -0.84
C ASN A 90 -6.27 8.44 -1.13
N ARG A 91 -5.06 8.91 -0.90
CA ARG A 91 -3.82 8.17 -1.17
C ARG A 91 -3.62 6.96 -0.27
N ALA A 92 -4.27 6.92 0.89
CA ALA A 92 -4.21 5.76 1.78
C ALA A 92 -4.84 4.49 1.17
N PHE A 93 -5.72 4.66 0.18
CA PHE A 93 -6.43 3.55 -0.47
C PHE A 93 -5.88 3.24 -1.86
N GLY A 94 -4.81 3.92 -2.27
CA GLY A 94 -4.13 3.69 -3.54
C GLY A 94 -3.19 2.47 -3.50
N ALA A 95 -2.87 1.93 -4.68
CA ALA A 95 -1.82 0.93 -4.83
C ALA A 95 -0.49 1.60 -5.18
N TYR A 96 0.57 1.21 -4.52
CA TYR A 96 1.92 1.75 -4.69
C TYR A 96 2.93 0.63 -4.84
N ALA A 97 4.10 0.95 -5.42
CA ALA A 97 5.24 0.06 -5.40
C ALA A 97 5.70 -0.17 -3.94
N VAL A 98 5.73 -1.43 -3.52
CA VAL A 98 5.99 -1.80 -2.12
C VAL A 98 7.42 -1.47 -1.72
N GLY A 99 8.38 -1.63 -2.63
CA GLY A 99 9.80 -1.41 -2.36
C GLY A 99 10.33 -2.37 -1.29
N SER A 100 11.29 -1.91 -0.51
CA SER A 100 11.99 -2.75 0.48
C SER A 100 11.12 -3.27 1.62
N THR A 101 9.90 -2.81 1.79
CA THR A 101 8.96 -3.40 2.76
C THR A 101 8.53 -4.81 2.33
N PHE A 102 8.60 -5.15 1.04
CA PHE A 102 8.32 -6.48 0.53
C PHE A 102 9.32 -7.53 1.03
N LYS A 103 10.53 -7.14 1.38
CA LYS A 103 11.56 -8.04 1.95
C LYS A 103 11.11 -8.74 3.22
N LEU A 104 10.23 -8.12 4.02
CA LEU A 104 9.64 -8.76 5.19
C LEU A 104 8.74 -9.93 4.80
N LEU A 105 8.04 -9.81 3.67
CA LEU A 105 7.23 -10.90 3.13
C LEU A 105 8.11 -12.03 2.59
N VAL A 106 9.22 -11.70 1.92
CA VAL A 106 10.20 -12.69 1.46
C VAL A 106 10.81 -13.44 2.65
N ALA A 107 11.20 -12.73 3.71
CA ALA A 107 11.70 -13.33 4.95
C ALA A 107 10.66 -14.27 5.60
N ALA A 108 9.40 -13.80 5.73
CA ALA A 108 8.33 -14.61 6.29
C ALA A 108 8.08 -15.88 5.48
N THR A 109 8.12 -15.78 4.14
CA THR A 109 7.99 -16.95 3.25
C THR A 109 9.13 -17.93 3.47
N ALA A 110 10.36 -17.45 3.57
CA ALA A 110 11.54 -18.29 3.79
C ALA A 110 11.44 -19.04 5.11
N LEU A 111 11.06 -18.37 6.18
CA LEU A 111 10.90 -18.98 7.50
C LEU A 111 9.80 -20.06 7.49
N GLU A 112 8.67 -19.83 6.81
CA GLU A 112 7.61 -20.85 6.66
C GLU A 112 8.06 -22.05 5.81
N GLN A 113 9.00 -21.86 4.89
CA GLN A 113 9.61 -22.94 4.11
C GLN A 113 10.75 -23.66 4.85
N GLY A 114 11.02 -23.29 6.10
CA GLY A 114 12.03 -23.91 6.95
C GLY A 114 13.46 -23.42 6.68
N VAL A 115 13.63 -22.29 5.99
CA VAL A 115 14.95 -21.66 5.83
C VAL A 115 15.39 -21.11 7.19
N SER A 116 16.61 -21.45 7.62
CA SER A 116 17.16 -20.92 8.87
C SER A 116 17.38 -19.41 8.77
N PRO A 117 17.00 -18.60 9.78
CA PRO A 117 17.36 -17.19 9.82
C PRO A 117 18.87 -16.96 9.91
N GLU A 118 19.63 -17.95 10.33
CA GLU A 118 21.11 -17.93 10.41
C GLU A 118 21.77 -18.26 9.05
N GLN A 119 20.96 -18.63 8.01
CA GLN A 119 21.51 -18.86 6.68
C GLN A 119 22.10 -17.58 6.12
N THR A 120 23.36 -17.66 5.69
CA THR A 120 24.08 -16.51 5.14
C THR A 120 24.10 -16.51 3.61
N TYR A 121 24.17 -15.31 3.05
CA TYR A 121 24.51 -15.04 1.65
C TYR A 121 25.55 -13.95 1.57
N VAL A 122 26.37 -14.01 0.50
CA VAL A 122 27.37 -12.98 0.24
C VAL A 122 26.74 -11.83 -0.56
N CYS A 123 26.89 -10.62 -0.05
CA CYS A 123 26.57 -9.39 -0.76
C CYS A 123 27.87 -8.70 -1.21
N SER A 124 28.17 -8.77 -2.51
CA SER A 124 29.29 -8.05 -3.15
C SER A 124 28.95 -6.63 -3.59
N GLY A 125 27.75 -6.14 -3.27
CA GLY A 125 27.22 -4.86 -3.74
C GLY A 125 26.39 -4.96 -5.01
N TRP A 126 26.41 -6.09 -5.68
CA TRP A 126 25.63 -6.39 -6.88
C TRP A 126 25.53 -7.90 -7.10
N LEU A 127 24.55 -8.29 -7.91
CA LEU A 127 24.39 -9.67 -8.43
C LEU A 127 24.20 -9.61 -9.95
N ASP A 128 24.80 -10.55 -10.65
CA ASP A 128 24.50 -10.83 -12.05
C ASP A 128 23.53 -12.01 -12.12
N ILE A 129 22.36 -11.79 -12.67
CA ILE A 129 21.37 -12.83 -12.90
C ILE A 129 21.08 -12.90 -14.41
N ASN A 130 21.67 -13.88 -15.07
CA ASN A 130 21.51 -14.11 -16.50
C ASN A 130 21.88 -12.88 -17.37
N GLY A 131 22.91 -12.13 -16.98
CA GLY A 131 23.38 -10.94 -17.68
C GLY A 131 22.68 -9.64 -17.27
N GLN A 132 21.73 -9.70 -16.35
CA GLN A 132 21.12 -8.52 -15.74
C GLN A 132 21.76 -8.21 -14.38
N ILE A 133 22.22 -6.97 -14.21
CA ILE A 133 22.89 -6.54 -12.99
C ILE A 133 21.87 -5.92 -12.02
N PHE A 134 21.77 -6.51 -10.84
CA PHE A 134 20.99 -6.03 -9.71
C PHE A 134 21.91 -5.42 -8.66
N LYS A 135 21.74 -4.14 -8.37
CA LYS A 135 22.59 -3.40 -7.43
C LYS A 135 22.02 -3.41 -6.01
N CYS A 136 22.89 -3.55 -5.05
CA CYS A 136 22.56 -3.29 -3.65
C CYS A 136 22.60 -1.79 -3.34
N ASN A 137 21.94 -1.36 -2.25
CA ASN A 137 22.06 0.00 -1.71
C ASN A 137 23.49 0.32 -1.24
N GLN A 138 24.25 -0.70 -0.80
CA GLN A 138 25.67 -0.61 -0.48
C GLN A 138 26.50 -1.19 -1.63
N LEU A 139 27.09 -0.33 -2.46
CA LEU A 139 27.85 -0.74 -3.65
C LEU A 139 29.16 -1.47 -3.33
N ALA A 140 29.73 -1.24 -2.15
CA ALA A 140 30.91 -1.96 -1.68
C ALA A 140 30.57 -3.38 -1.16
N GLY A 141 29.27 -3.68 -1.06
CA GLY A 141 28.75 -4.92 -0.48
C GLY A 141 28.64 -4.87 1.04
N HIS A 142 27.84 -5.79 1.57
CA HIS A 142 27.69 -6.00 3.01
C HIS A 142 28.56 -7.17 3.51
N GLY A 143 29.22 -7.91 2.60
CA GLY A 143 29.91 -9.14 2.91
C GLY A 143 28.95 -10.32 3.12
N GLU A 144 29.36 -11.28 3.90
CA GLU A 144 28.54 -12.43 4.31
C GLU A 144 27.63 -12.00 5.46
N ILE A 145 26.31 -12.07 5.24
CA ILE A 145 25.29 -11.62 6.19
C ILE A 145 24.15 -12.64 6.28
N ASP A 146 23.55 -12.72 7.46
CA ASP A 146 22.34 -13.50 7.75
C ASP A 146 21.05 -12.70 7.49
N MET A 147 19.88 -13.30 7.80
CA MET A 147 18.58 -12.69 7.56
C MET A 147 18.34 -11.42 8.41
N GLU A 148 18.75 -11.42 9.68
CA GLU A 148 18.59 -10.27 10.58
C GLU A 148 19.40 -9.07 10.09
N GLN A 149 20.65 -9.31 9.74
CA GLN A 149 21.55 -8.30 9.18
C GLN A 149 21.03 -7.79 7.82
N ALA A 150 20.52 -8.70 6.99
CA ALA A 150 19.94 -8.34 5.69
C ALA A 150 18.70 -7.47 5.81
N ILE A 151 17.82 -7.73 6.78
CA ILE A 151 16.66 -6.86 7.08
C ILE A 151 17.16 -5.50 7.57
N THR A 152 18.07 -5.49 8.54
CA THR A 152 18.62 -4.27 9.15
C THR A 152 19.25 -3.34 8.11
N HIS A 153 20.02 -3.92 7.17
CA HIS A 153 20.69 -3.17 6.11
C HIS A 153 19.86 -3.02 4.83
N SER A 154 18.67 -3.60 4.80
CA SER A 154 17.82 -3.64 3.58
C SER A 154 18.59 -4.17 2.36
N CYS A 155 19.35 -5.26 2.52
CA CYS A 155 20.26 -5.78 1.51
C CYS A 155 19.52 -6.40 0.32
N ASN A 156 19.62 -5.80 -0.87
CA ASN A 156 19.00 -6.34 -2.07
C ASN A 156 19.59 -7.68 -2.48
N CYS A 157 20.94 -7.84 -2.41
CA CYS A 157 21.59 -9.08 -2.83
C CYS A 157 21.15 -10.27 -1.99
N TYR A 158 20.97 -10.10 -0.68
CA TYR A 158 20.51 -11.17 0.18
C TYR A 158 19.09 -11.62 -0.23
N PHE A 159 18.16 -10.68 -0.32
CA PHE A 159 16.76 -11.00 -0.58
C PHE A 159 16.50 -11.52 -1.99
N ILE A 160 17.27 -11.09 -2.99
CA ILE A 160 17.22 -11.67 -4.33
C ILE A 160 17.65 -13.15 -4.30
N GLN A 161 18.74 -13.48 -3.63
CA GLN A 161 19.21 -14.87 -3.50
C GLN A 161 18.21 -15.73 -2.72
N LEU A 162 17.65 -15.18 -1.65
CA LEU A 162 16.61 -15.84 -0.86
C LEU A 162 15.34 -16.09 -1.68
N ALA A 163 14.88 -15.10 -2.46
CA ALA A 163 13.73 -15.23 -3.34
C ALA A 163 13.94 -16.33 -4.40
N GLN A 164 15.13 -16.43 -4.96
CA GLN A 164 15.50 -17.51 -5.90
C GLN A 164 15.43 -18.89 -5.24
N GLN A 165 15.85 -19.02 -3.98
CA GLN A 165 15.76 -20.27 -3.24
C GLN A 165 14.31 -20.66 -2.94
N ILE A 166 13.48 -19.71 -2.55
CA ILE A 166 12.07 -19.92 -2.18
C ILE A 166 11.21 -20.24 -3.40
N GLY A 167 11.47 -19.57 -4.51
CA GLY A 167 10.73 -19.67 -5.77
C GLY A 167 9.46 -18.82 -5.84
N ALA A 168 9.06 -18.56 -7.05
CA ALA A 168 7.97 -17.64 -7.41
C ALA A 168 6.62 -18.02 -6.79
N GLN A 169 6.26 -19.32 -6.82
CA GLN A 169 4.96 -19.78 -6.35
C GLN A 169 4.80 -19.53 -4.84
N ASN A 170 5.80 -19.86 -4.03
CA ASN A 170 5.73 -19.68 -2.58
C ASN A 170 5.63 -18.20 -2.20
N LEU A 171 6.40 -17.33 -2.86
CA LEU A 171 6.34 -15.88 -2.65
C LEU A 171 4.96 -15.32 -3.04
N ARG A 172 4.42 -15.75 -4.19
CA ARG A 172 3.12 -15.32 -4.64
C ARG A 172 2.00 -15.74 -3.68
N ASP A 173 2.03 -17.00 -3.23
CA ASP A 173 1.03 -17.53 -2.30
C ASP A 173 1.06 -16.77 -0.96
N MET A 174 2.24 -16.43 -0.47
CA MET A 174 2.40 -15.60 0.71
C MET A 174 1.84 -14.18 0.45
N ALA A 175 2.14 -13.56 -0.69
CA ALA A 175 1.62 -12.25 -1.03
C ALA A 175 0.08 -12.24 -1.07
N VAL A 176 -0.55 -13.29 -1.61
CA VAL A 176 -2.02 -13.44 -1.59
C VAL A 176 -2.54 -13.55 -0.14
N ARG A 177 -1.88 -14.32 0.72
CA ARG A 177 -2.23 -14.43 2.15
C ARG A 177 -2.12 -13.10 2.89
N PHE A 178 -1.17 -12.25 2.51
CA PHE A 178 -1.02 -10.89 3.02
C PHE A 178 -1.99 -9.88 2.40
N GLY A 179 -2.92 -10.33 1.54
CA GLY A 179 -3.96 -9.48 0.95
C GLY A 179 -3.52 -8.72 -0.30
N PHE A 180 -2.34 -8.97 -0.85
CA PHE A 180 -1.95 -8.42 -2.15
C PHE A 180 -2.91 -8.94 -3.24
N SER A 181 -3.20 -8.14 -4.25
CA SER A 181 -4.18 -8.41 -5.31
C SER A 181 -5.66 -8.42 -4.87
N LYS A 182 -5.96 -8.08 -3.63
CA LYS A 182 -7.32 -7.98 -3.13
C LYS A 182 -7.66 -6.53 -2.83
N ALA A 183 -8.83 -6.09 -3.29
CA ALA A 183 -9.41 -4.82 -2.83
C ALA A 183 -10.29 -5.10 -1.60
N ASP A 184 -10.10 -4.32 -0.54
CA ASP A 184 -10.93 -4.41 0.65
C ASP A 184 -12.05 -3.38 0.63
N LEU A 185 -13.28 -3.83 0.90
CA LEU A 185 -14.44 -2.98 1.04
C LEU A 185 -14.48 -2.46 2.49
N LEU A 186 -14.24 -1.17 2.67
CA LEU A 186 -14.22 -0.52 3.98
C LEU A 186 -15.59 -0.01 4.42
N ALA A 187 -16.43 0.36 3.45
CA ALA A 187 -17.84 0.74 3.62
C ALA A 187 -18.54 0.57 2.27
N ASP A 188 -19.86 0.67 2.22
CA ASP A 188 -20.71 0.35 1.06
C ASP A 188 -20.16 0.76 -0.31
N THR A 189 -19.45 1.88 -0.40
CA THR A 189 -18.85 2.40 -1.63
C THR A 189 -17.37 2.74 -1.51
N LEU A 190 -16.78 2.59 -0.33
CA LEU A 190 -15.39 2.92 -0.06
C LEU A 190 -14.53 1.65 -0.13
N GLN A 191 -13.72 1.56 -1.18
CA GLN A 191 -12.90 0.41 -1.47
C GLN A 191 -11.44 0.83 -1.66
N THR A 192 -10.51 -0.02 -1.20
CA THR A 192 -9.09 0.15 -1.52
C THR A 192 -8.81 -0.29 -2.96
N ALA A 193 -7.72 0.21 -3.56
CA ALA A 193 -7.22 -0.36 -4.80
C ALA A 193 -6.74 -1.80 -4.55
N SER A 194 -6.94 -2.69 -5.52
CA SER A 194 -6.23 -3.97 -5.56
C SER A 194 -4.80 -3.72 -6.02
N GLY A 195 -3.82 -4.33 -5.37
CA GLY A 195 -2.45 -4.32 -5.88
C GLY A 195 -2.33 -5.14 -7.17
N ASN A 196 -1.25 -4.92 -7.91
CA ASN A 196 -0.89 -5.76 -9.04
C ASN A 196 0.09 -6.84 -8.56
N LEU A 197 -0.37 -8.08 -8.54
CA LEU A 197 0.45 -9.24 -8.20
C LEU A 197 0.66 -10.06 -9.47
N PRO A 198 1.91 -10.17 -9.99
CA PRO A 198 2.19 -10.95 -11.19
C PRO A 198 1.86 -12.43 -10.99
N ASP A 199 1.50 -13.11 -12.07
CA ASP A 199 1.32 -14.56 -12.05
C ASP A 199 2.67 -15.28 -11.88
N ALA A 200 2.63 -16.51 -11.33
CA ALA A 200 3.84 -17.32 -11.16
C ALA A 200 4.59 -17.54 -12.49
N GLN A 201 3.85 -17.69 -13.61
CA GLN A 201 4.45 -17.80 -14.94
C GLN A 201 5.20 -16.54 -15.37
N GLN A 202 4.74 -15.36 -14.96
CA GLN A 202 5.44 -14.09 -15.21
C GLN A 202 6.73 -13.97 -14.40
N LEU A 203 6.89 -14.76 -13.35
CA LEU A 203 8.05 -14.80 -12.46
C LEU A 203 8.97 -16.02 -12.74
N GLU A 204 8.77 -16.74 -13.87
CA GLU A 204 9.53 -17.96 -14.20
C GLU A 204 11.01 -17.68 -14.42
N THR A 205 11.38 -16.50 -14.92
CA THR A 205 12.78 -16.16 -15.10
C THR A 205 13.40 -15.72 -13.78
N SER A 206 14.67 -16.10 -13.58
CA SER A 206 15.42 -15.66 -12.39
C SER A 206 15.52 -14.15 -12.26
N ALA A 207 15.53 -13.41 -13.37
CA ALA A 207 15.58 -11.95 -13.37
C ALA A 207 14.24 -11.33 -12.95
N GLU A 208 13.11 -11.85 -13.42
CA GLU A 208 11.78 -11.39 -13.01
C GLU A 208 11.53 -11.67 -11.52
N LEU A 209 11.94 -12.87 -11.06
CA LEU A 209 11.87 -13.24 -9.66
C LEU A 209 12.78 -12.35 -8.79
N ALA A 210 13.96 -11.98 -9.28
CA ALA A 210 14.85 -11.04 -8.60
C ALA A 210 14.29 -9.62 -8.47
N ASN A 211 13.49 -9.17 -9.45
CA ASN A 211 12.78 -7.90 -9.38
C ASN A 211 11.59 -7.94 -8.41
N PHE A 212 10.99 -9.11 -8.23
CA PHE A 212 9.84 -9.30 -7.36
C PHE A 212 10.25 -9.50 -5.90
N GLY A 213 11.29 -10.22 -5.62
CA GLY A 213 11.85 -10.50 -4.27
C GLY A 213 12.82 -9.43 -3.82
#